data_38bdfa3a0b8f07ab33a7ea826cdb0ff0
#
_entry.id   38bdfa3a0b8f07ab33a7ea826cdb0ff0
#
_cell.length_a   1.000
_cell.length_b   1.000
_cell.length_c   1.000
_cell.angle_alpha   90.00
_cell.angle_beta   90.00
_cell.angle_gamma   90.00
#
_symmetry.space_group_name_H-M   'P 1'
#
loop_
_entity.id
_entity.type
_entity.pdbx_description
1 polymer ?
#
loop_
_entity_poly.entity_id
_entity_poly.type
_entity_poly.pdbx_seq_one_letter_code
_entity_poly.pdbx_strand_id
1 'polypeptide(L)'
;MNTAPNRLVLKGVDHTARPTWKLKETVEFYRDKLGLPLIHTISARGWGPSTHPDFLHFFFDSGQGSTIAFFYYLGTQAPDAMKGREHAKPWPEDFVTDATHTAWLVDSVEELSAWKERLQEKGVEVSVETRHEVIESIYFRDPNGYFLEISRKLRPLDASDYNDAARTLNAAIELETERQGGVAGIASIDEVWHRKAARLLKDAPANTVCLPVLKVPEFDALVQAAKEKSDCNVTDFSDEYWLIQSSGPIEFGRKALGLKPALWYGLFTSGLHGKITVFDRDIVRIEP
;
A
#
# COMPACT_ATOMS: atom_id res chain seq x y z
N MET A 1 27.38 -19.70 -30.97
CA MET A 1 27.02 -18.43 -30.32
C MET A 1 25.62 -18.60 -29.72
N ASN A 2 25.57 -18.81 -28.41
CA ASN A 2 24.30 -18.92 -27.69
C ASN A 2 23.77 -17.50 -27.48
N THR A 3 22.85 -17.03 -28.32
CA THR A 3 22.10 -15.82 -28.07
C THR A 3 21.13 -16.13 -26.93
N ALA A 4 21.37 -15.57 -25.75
CA ALA A 4 20.40 -15.59 -24.66
C ALA A 4 19.06 -15.09 -25.21
N PRO A 5 17.92 -15.76 -24.89
CA PRO A 5 16.63 -15.32 -25.37
C PRO A 5 16.43 -13.85 -24.96
N ASN A 6 16.04 -12.99 -25.92
CA ASN A 6 15.70 -11.60 -25.64
C ASN A 6 14.70 -11.57 -24.46
N ARG A 7 15.14 -11.10 -23.30
CA ARG A 7 14.28 -10.96 -22.13
C ARG A 7 13.21 -9.91 -22.46
N LEU A 8 11.95 -10.33 -22.51
CA LEU A 8 10.83 -9.42 -22.64
C LEU A 8 10.75 -8.54 -21.40
N VAL A 9 10.76 -7.23 -21.58
CA VAL A 9 10.75 -6.24 -20.51
C VAL A 9 9.63 -5.23 -20.76
N LEU A 10 8.72 -5.07 -19.82
CA LEU A 10 7.75 -3.98 -19.80
C LEU A 10 8.46 -2.68 -19.40
N LYS A 11 8.08 -1.56 -20.05
CA LYS A 11 8.72 -0.24 -19.86
C LYS A 11 7.96 0.67 -18.87
N GLY A 12 7.07 0.11 -18.09
CA GLY A 12 6.20 0.84 -17.16
C GLY A 12 4.75 0.80 -17.59
N VAL A 13 3.91 1.59 -16.93
CA VAL A 13 2.49 1.72 -17.23
C VAL A 13 2.34 2.82 -18.29
N ASP A 14 1.78 2.47 -19.44
CA ASP A 14 1.47 3.43 -20.52
C ASP A 14 0.28 4.32 -20.12
N HIS A 15 -0.85 3.69 -19.77
CA HIS A 15 -2.00 4.44 -19.27
C HIS A 15 -2.84 3.62 -18.26
N THR A 16 -3.59 4.35 -17.45
CA THR A 16 -4.70 3.83 -16.66
C THR A 16 -5.99 4.43 -17.22
N ALA A 17 -7.04 3.62 -17.41
CA ALA A 17 -8.32 4.10 -17.89
C ALA A 17 -9.46 3.75 -16.95
N ARG A 18 -10.43 4.64 -16.83
CA ARG A 18 -11.61 4.47 -15.98
C ARG A 18 -12.82 5.21 -16.55
N PRO A 19 -14.05 4.77 -16.28
CA PRO A 19 -15.24 5.48 -16.76
C PRO A 19 -15.47 6.77 -15.98
N THR A 20 -16.16 7.72 -16.60
CA THR A 20 -16.72 8.90 -15.93
C THR A 20 -18.13 9.18 -16.45
N TRP A 21 -19.00 9.71 -15.58
CA TRP A 21 -20.33 10.22 -15.89
C TRP A 21 -20.46 11.73 -15.60
N LYS A 22 -19.33 12.38 -15.24
CA LYS A 22 -19.20 13.79 -14.89
C LYS A 22 -18.16 14.45 -15.80
N LEU A 23 -18.48 14.55 -17.09
CA LEU A 23 -17.49 14.94 -18.11
C LEU A 23 -16.83 16.29 -17.78
N LYS A 24 -17.64 17.34 -17.54
CA LYS A 24 -17.12 18.68 -17.26
C LYS A 24 -16.27 18.70 -16.00
N GLU A 25 -16.80 18.17 -14.90
CA GLU A 25 -16.12 18.14 -13.60
C GLU A 25 -14.82 17.34 -13.65
N THR A 26 -14.78 16.23 -14.40
CA THR A 26 -13.58 15.43 -14.60
C THR A 26 -12.53 16.22 -15.36
N VAL A 27 -12.90 16.86 -16.47
CA VAL A 27 -11.95 17.66 -17.25
C VAL A 27 -11.41 18.84 -16.41
N GLU A 28 -12.26 19.58 -15.73
CA GLU A 28 -11.85 20.67 -14.84
C GLU A 28 -10.93 20.19 -13.72
N PHE A 29 -11.20 19.01 -13.14
CA PHE A 29 -10.38 18.46 -12.07
C PHE A 29 -8.98 18.12 -12.56
N TYR A 30 -8.86 17.31 -13.60
CA TYR A 30 -7.55 16.84 -14.08
C TYR A 30 -6.76 17.94 -14.80
N ARG A 31 -7.39 18.76 -15.61
CA ARG A 31 -6.73 19.84 -16.32
C ARG A 31 -6.45 21.06 -15.43
N ASP A 32 -7.46 21.54 -14.69
CA ASP A 32 -7.40 22.88 -14.08
C ASP A 32 -6.97 22.81 -12.60
N LYS A 33 -7.36 21.77 -11.85
CA LYS A 33 -6.94 21.60 -10.44
C LYS A 33 -5.61 20.86 -10.35
N LEU A 34 -5.47 19.68 -10.94
CA LEU A 34 -4.20 18.96 -11.01
C LEU A 34 -3.21 19.62 -11.98
N GLY A 35 -3.66 20.26 -13.04
CA GLY A 35 -2.79 20.91 -14.04
C GLY A 35 -2.20 19.91 -15.03
N LEU A 36 -2.83 18.76 -15.23
CA LEU A 36 -2.37 17.76 -16.19
C LEU A 36 -2.80 18.18 -17.63
N PRO A 37 -1.89 18.28 -18.59
CA PRO A 37 -2.24 18.61 -19.97
C PRO A 37 -3.19 17.57 -20.57
N LEU A 38 -4.30 18.03 -21.16
CA LEU A 38 -5.11 17.19 -22.04
C LEU A 38 -4.36 17.01 -23.36
N ILE A 39 -3.99 15.77 -23.69
CA ILE A 39 -3.12 15.50 -24.84
C ILE A 39 -3.81 14.76 -25.98
N HIS A 40 -4.90 14.07 -25.73
CA HIS A 40 -5.59 13.31 -26.77
C HIS A 40 -7.05 13.08 -26.43
N THR A 41 -7.90 13.01 -27.46
CA THR A 41 -9.32 12.63 -27.34
C THR A 41 -9.78 11.86 -28.58
N ILE A 42 -10.43 10.73 -28.35
CA ILE A 42 -11.14 9.96 -29.36
C ILE A 42 -12.63 10.17 -29.16
N SER A 43 -13.36 10.46 -30.23
CA SER A 43 -14.82 10.43 -30.26
C SER A 43 -15.25 9.35 -31.25
N ALA A 44 -15.99 8.35 -30.78
CA ALA A 44 -16.31 7.20 -31.60
C ALA A 44 -17.68 6.61 -31.29
N ARG A 45 -18.23 5.93 -32.29
CA ARG A 45 -19.33 4.98 -32.07
C ARG A 45 -18.82 3.78 -31.28
N GLY A 46 -19.72 3.14 -30.52
CA GLY A 46 -19.37 1.94 -29.80
C GLY A 46 -18.76 0.87 -30.68
N TRP A 47 -17.68 0.27 -30.21
CA TRP A 47 -17.06 -0.91 -30.82
C TRP A 47 -17.36 -2.16 -29.98
N GLY A 48 -17.45 -3.31 -30.58
CA GLY A 48 -17.77 -4.57 -29.92
C GLY A 48 -19.25 -4.95 -30.05
N PRO A 49 -19.92 -5.46 -29.02
CA PRO A 49 -21.34 -5.84 -29.10
C PRO A 49 -22.22 -4.65 -29.51
N SER A 50 -23.34 -4.92 -30.16
CA SER A 50 -24.30 -3.90 -30.62
C SER A 50 -24.86 -3.02 -29.50
N THR A 51 -24.72 -3.45 -28.24
CA THR A 51 -25.11 -2.72 -27.03
C THR A 51 -24.01 -1.80 -26.49
N HIS A 52 -22.81 -1.78 -27.06
CA HIS A 52 -21.75 -0.91 -26.62
C HIS A 52 -22.09 0.54 -26.97
N PRO A 53 -22.14 1.45 -25.98
CA PRO A 53 -22.51 2.85 -26.22
C PRO A 53 -21.45 3.60 -26.99
N ASP A 54 -21.84 4.69 -27.65
CA ASP A 54 -20.90 5.68 -28.18
C ASP A 54 -20.15 6.34 -27.04
N PHE A 55 -18.94 6.85 -27.32
CA PHE A 55 -18.09 7.33 -26.25
C PHE A 55 -17.14 8.45 -26.68
N LEU A 56 -16.69 9.20 -25.68
CA LEU A 56 -15.47 9.99 -25.71
C LEU A 56 -14.41 9.27 -24.86
N HIS A 57 -13.20 9.15 -25.39
CA HIS A 57 -12.05 8.63 -24.65
C HIS A 57 -10.94 9.65 -24.70
N PHE A 58 -10.57 10.24 -23.55
CA PHE A 58 -9.66 11.36 -23.46
C PHE A 58 -8.57 11.12 -22.42
N PHE A 59 -7.38 11.69 -22.70
CA PHE A 59 -6.13 11.37 -22.03
C PHE A 59 -5.47 12.63 -21.49
N PHE A 60 -5.05 12.60 -20.25
CA PHE A 60 -4.20 13.62 -19.63
C PHE A 60 -2.80 13.07 -19.44
N ASP A 61 -1.79 13.87 -19.76
CA ASP A 61 -0.39 13.55 -19.44
C ASP A 61 -0.20 13.55 -17.91
N SER A 62 0.19 12.41 -17.37
CA SER A 62 0.45 12.23 -15.94
C SER A 62 1.95 12.19 -15.60
N GLY A 63 2.80 12.51 -16.57
CA GLY A 63 4.25 12.57 -16.43
C GLY A 63 4.96 11.26 -16.78
N GLN A 64 6.24 11.36 -17.04
CA GLN A 64 7.14 10.24 -17.35
C GLN A 64 6.65 9.32 -18.49
N GLY A 65 5.89 9.87 -19.45
CA GLY A 65 5.33 9.13 -20.57
C GLY A 65 4.10 8.30 -20.25
N SER A 66 3.56 8.41 -19.05
CA SER A 66 2.29 7.77 -18.65
C SER A 66 1.12 8.73 -18.79
N THR A 67 -0.08 8.18 -18.97
CA THR A 67 -1.32 8.97 -19.03
C THR A 67 -2.39 8.41 -18.10
N ILE A 68 -3.28 9.31 -17.65
CA ILE A 68 -4.56 8.92 -17.05
C ILE A 68 -5.68 9.23 -18.05
N ALA A 69 -6.53 8.24 -18.31
CA ALA A 69 -7.55 8.31 -19.33
C ALA A 69 -8.95 8.06 -18.79
N PHE A 70 -9.93 8.62 -19.48
CA PHE A 70 -11.33 8.46 -19.12
C PHE A 70 -12.18 8.07 -20.32
N PHE A 71 -13.14 7.18 -20.07
CA PHE A 71 -14.25 6.91 -20.98
C PHE A 71 -15.50 7.62 -20.47
N TYR A 72 -16.09 8.47 -21.30
CA TYR A 72 -17.43 9.01 -21.11
C TYR A 72 -18.39 8.34 -22.10
N TYR A 73 -19.23 7.45 -21.60
CA TYR A 73 -20.18 6.68 -22.40
C TYR A 73 -21.48 7.48 -22.57
N LEU A 74 -21.81 7.84 -23.81
CA LEU A 74 -23.00 8.64 -24.13
C LEU A 74 -24.28 7.86 -23.84
N GLY A 75 -25.27 8.53 -23.29
CA GLY A 75 -26.59 7.94 -23.00
C GLY A 75 -26.60 6.96 -21.82
N THR A 76 -25.50 6.84 -21.07
CA THR A 76 -25.43 5.96 -19.88
C THR A 76 -25.50 6.76 -18.58
N GLN A 77 -25.78 6.05 -17.48
CA GLN A 77 -25.80 6.61 -16.13
C GLN A 77 -24.77 5.91 -15.25
N ALA A 78 -24.32 6.63 -14.22
CA ALA A 78 -23.40 6.05 -13.24
C ALA A 78 -24.06 4.86 -12.53
N PRO A 79 -23.32 3.74 -12.39
CA PRO A 79 -23.77 2.62 -11.55
C PRO A 79 -24.02 3.08 -10.10
N ASP A 80 -24.94 2.42 -9.41
CA ASP A 80 -25.28 2.77 -8.02
C ASP A 80 -24.08 2.71 -7.09
N ALA A 81 -23.16 1.79 -7.30
CA ALA A 81 -21.92 1.67 -6.56
C ALA A 81 -21.00 2.90 -6.66
N MET A 82 -21.16 3.75 -7.67
CA MET A 82 -20.38 4.97 -7.85
C MET A 82 -21.07 6.22 -7.30
N LYS A 83 -22.36 6.15 -6.96
CA LYS A 83 -23.12 7.30 -6.48
C LYS A 83 -22.72 7.65 -5.05
N GLY A 84 -22.49 8.94 -4.79
CA GLY A 84 -22.17 9.47 -3.47
C GLY A 84 -20.69 9.30 -3.06
N ARG A 85 -19.88 8.55 -3.82
CA ARG A 85 -18.45 8.34 -3.48
C ARG A 85 -17.62 9.63 -3.53
N GLU A 86 -18.01 10.60 -4.34
CA GLU A 86 -17.38 11.92 -4.42
C GLU A 86 -17.47 12.74 -3.12
N HIS A 87 -18.35 12.35 -2.22
CA HIS A 87 -18.54 12.98 -0.90
C HIS A 87 -17.83 12.19 0.22
N ALA A 88 -17.26 11.02 -0.11
CA ALA A 88 -16.49 10.25 0.87
C ALA A 88 -15.22 11.00 1.28
N LYS A 89 -14.74 10.72 2.49
CA LYS A 89 -13.50 11.29 2.98
C LYS A 89 -12.30 10.77 2.14
N PRO A 90 -11.18 11.50 2.10
CA PRO A 90 -9.98 11.03 1.42
C PRO A 90 -9.30 9.81 2.10
N TRP A 91 -9.78 9.40 3.27
CA TRP A 91 -9.41 8.13 3.88
C TRP A 91 -10.27 7.00 3.32
N PRO A 92 -9.70 5.80 3.14
CA PRO A 92 -10.44 4.64 2.66
C PRO A 92 -11.61 4.30 3.59
N GLU A 93 -12.83 4.38 3.08
CA GLU A 93 -14.06 3.96 3.77
C GLU A 93 -14.60 2.64 3.20
N ASP A 94 -14.29 2.36 1.93
CA ASP A 94 -14.57 1.11 1.25
C ASP A 94 -13.25 0.51 0.77
N PHE A 95 -12.66 -0.35 1.60
CA PHE A 95 -11.36 -0.96 1.33
C PHE A 95 -11.31 -1.73 0.01
N VAL A 96 -12.43 -2.31 -0.44
CA VAL A 96 -12.48 -3.08 -1.69
C VAL A 96 -12.30 -2.17 -2.90
N THR A 97 -13.04 -1.06 -2.95
CA THR A 97 -12.98 -0.12 -4.07
C THR A 97 -11.75 0.79 -3.95
N ASP A 98 -11.42 1.24 -2.75
CA ASP A 98 -10.33 2.18 -2.53
C ASP A 98 -8.94 1.53 -2.65
N ALA A 99 -8.86 0.20 -2.57
CA ALA A 99 -7.65 -0.55 -2.94
C ALA A 99 -7.28 -0.33 -4.43
N THR A 100 -8.25 0.00 -5.29
CA THR A 100 -8.01 0.32 -6.71
C THR A 100 -7.81 1.83 -6.86
N HIS A 101 -6.58 2.30 -6.73
CA HIS A 101 -6.24 3.73 -6.85
C HIS A 101 -5.07 3.99 -7.81
N THR A 102 -4.86 5.26 -8.12
CA THR A 102 -3.68 5.72 -8.86
C THR A 102 -2.82 6.54 -7.91
N ALA A 103 -1.54 6.19 -7.81
CA ALA A 103 -0.54 6.93 -7.06
C ALA A 103 0.47 7.56 -8.03
N TRP A 104 0.72 8.88 -7.89
CA TRP A 104 1.78 9.59 -8.59
C TRP A 104 2.98 9.78 -7.68
N LEU A 105 4.17 9.68 -8.25
CA LEU A 105 5.42 9.89 -7.54
C LEU A 105 5.84 11.36 -7.61
N VAL A 106 6.32 11.88 -6.50
CA VAL A 106 7.08 13.14 -6.39
C VAL A 106 8.43 12.86 -5.74
N ASP A 107 9.40 13.75 -5.95
CA ASP A 107 10.79 13.48 -5.58
C ASP A 107 11.12 13.92 -4.14
N SER A 108 10.34 14.85 -3.56
CA SER A 108 10.70 15.43 -2.28
C SER A 108 9.52 15.70 -1.34
N VAL A 109 9.80 15.99 -0.08
CA VAL A 109 8.79 16.40 0.91
C VAL A 109 8.21 17.78 0.57
N GLU A 110 9.03 18.66 0.03
CA GLU A 110 8.64 19.99 -0.41
C GLU A 110 7.61 19.90 -1.56
N GLU A 111 7.85 19.02 -2.52
CA GLU A 111 6.91 18.77 -3.61
C GLU A 111 5.60 18.15 -3.12
N LEU A 112 5.67 17.18 -2.20
CA LEU A 112 4.48 16.59 -1.59
C LEU A 112 3.63 17.64 -0.86
N SER A 113 4.29 18.52 -0.09
CA SER A 113 3.63 19.63 0.60
C SER A 113 3.03 20.64 -0.38
N ALA A 114 3.76 21.02 -1.43
CA ALA A 114 3.29 21.94 -2.45
C ALA A 114 2.04 21.37 -3.20
N TRP A 115 2.03 20.08 -3.48
CA TRP A 115 0.85 19.42 -4.04
C TRP A 115 -0.35 19.45 -3.10
N LYS A 116 -0.14 19.20 -1.81
CA LYS A 116 -1.20 19.30 -0.81
C LYS A 116 -1.79 20.70 -0.75
N GLU A 117 -0.95 21.72 -0.64
CA GLU A 117 -1.35 23.13 -0.64
C GLU A 117 -2.13 23.50 -1.90
N ARG A 118 -1.61 23.16 -3.07
CA ARG A 118 -2.28 23.40 -4.35
C ARG A 118 -3.67 22.79 -4.41
N LEU A 119 -3.81 21.52 -4.00
CA LEU A 119 -5.11 20.84 -4.02
C LEU A 119 -6.10 21.51 -3.06
N GLN A 120 -5.66 21.89 -1.85
CA GLN A 120 -6.47 22.58 -0.86
C GLN A 120 -6.92 23.96 -1.35
N GLU A 121 -6.04 24.74 -1.97
CA GLU A 121 -6.36 26.03 -2.60
C GLU A 121 -7.40 25.89 -3.72
N LYS A 122 -7.40 24.76 -4.41
CA LYS A 122 -8.41 24.42 -5.44
C LYS A 122 -9.68 23.78 -4.87
N GLY A 123 -9.84 23.77 -3.54
CA GLY A 123 -11.02 23.25 -2.86
C GLY A 123 -11.15 21.74 -2.89
N VAL A 124 -10.04 21.01 -3.01
CA VAL A 124 -10.00 19.55 -2.89
C VAL A 124 -9.72 19.18 -1.44
N GLU A 125 -10.52 18.30 -0.85
CA GLU A 125 -10.26 17.74 0.47
C GLU A 125 -9.09 16.76 0.37
N VAL A 126 -8.03 16.98 1.16
CA VAL A 126 -6.80 16.18 1.15
C VAL A 126 -6.54 15.65 2.55
N SER A 127 -6.10 14.40 2.66
CA SER A 127 -5.71 13.79 3.94
C SER A 127 -4.51 14.48 4.57
N VAL A 128 -4.25 14.17 5.84
CA VAL A 128 -2.94 14.41 6.44
C VAL A 128 -1.90 13.50 5.78
N GLU A 129 -0.63 13.89 5.84
CA GLU A 129 0.47 13.06 5.35
C GLU A 129 0.49 11.74 6.12
N THR A 130 0.43 10.65 5.37
CA THR A 130 0.45 9.30 5.92
C THR A 130 1.77 8.63 5.57
N ARG A 131 2.53 8.31 6.59
CA ARG A 131 3.81 7.63 6.43
C ARG A 131 3.61 6.14 6.60
N HIS A 132 3.89 5.40 5.53
CA HIS A 132 4.05 3.96 5.47
C HIS A 132 5.52 3.58 5.70
N GLU A 133 5.91 2.32 5.44
CA GLU A 133 7.29 1.87 5.64
C GLU A 133 8.28 2.63 4.74
N VAL A 134 8.03 2.61 3.44
CA VAL A 134 8.97 3.11 2.41
C VAL A 134 8.45 4.31 1.64
N ILE A 135 7.23 4.75 1.91
CA ILE A 135 6.59 5.89 1.24
C ILE A 135 5.89 6.80 2.25
N GLU A 136 5.71 8.05 1.86
CA GLU A 136 4.86 9.02 2.54
C GLU A 136 3.91 9.62 1.52
N SER A 137 2.62 9.71 1.86
CA SER A 137 1.56 9.96 0.90
C SER A 137 0.53 10.94 1.40
N ILE A 138 -0.14 11.60 0.45
CA ILE A 138 -1.39 12.31 0.65
C ILE A 138 -2.47 11.67 -0.23
N TYR A 139 -3.70 11.65 0.27
CA TYR A 139 -4.84 11.04 -0.39
C TYR A 139 -5.95 12.05 -0.65
N PHE A 140 -6.67 11.88 -1.75
CA PHE A 140 -7.81 12.71 -2.14
C PHE A 140 -8.73 11.95 -3.09
N ARG A 141 -9.88 12.54 -3.44
CA ARG A 141 -10.80 11.94 -4.41
C ARG A 141 -11.04 12.88 -5.58
N ASP A 142 -11.27 12.27 -6.72
CA ASP A 142 -11.74 12.99 -7.90
C ASP A 142 -13.26 13.20 -7.85
N PRO A 143 -13.87 13.96 -8.79
CA PRO A 143 -15.32 14.18 -8.84
C PRO A 143 -16.17 12.92 -9.00
N ASN A 144 -15.60 11.83 -9.48
CA ASN A 144 -16.28 10.54 -9.60
C ASN A 144 -16.19 9.69 -8.34
N GLY A 145 -15.37 10.11 -7.35
CA GLY A 145 -15.09 9.37 -6.13
C GLY A 145 -13.93 8.38 -6.26
N TYR A 146 -13.16 8.42 -7.33
CA TYR A 146 -11.93 7.63 -7.45
C TYR A 146 -10.91 8.07 -6.41
N PHE A 147 -10.34 7.10 -5.71
CA PHE A 147 -9.31 7.32 -4.73
C PHE A 147 -7.97 7.55 -5.43
N LEU A 148 -7.30 8.63 -5.05
CA LEU A 148 -6.06 9.10 -5.67
C LEU A 148 -5.02 9.35 -4.59
N GLU A 149 -3.75 9.19 -4.96
CA GLU A 149 -2.61 9.33 -4.08
C GLU A 149 -1.50 10.13 -4.77
N ILE A 150 -0.81 10.96 -4.02
CA ILE A 150 0.51 11.46 -4.37
C ILE A 150 1.46 11.01 -3.28
N SER A 151 2.56 10.37 -3.69
CA SER A 151 3.52 9.75 -2.77
C SER A 151 4.96 10.15 -3.08
N ARG A 152 5.81 10.14 -2.06
CA ARG A 152 7.25 10.19 -2.21
C ARG A 152 7.90 8.97 -1.58
N LYS A 153 9.03 8.54 -2.12
CA LYS A 153 9.81 7.48 -1.50
C LYS A 153 10.60 8.03 -0.33
N LEU A 154 10.64 7.28 0.77
CA LEU A 154 11.46 7.59 1.94
C LEU A 154 12.87 7.03 1.80
N ARG A 155 13.00 5.90 1.11
CA ARG A 155 14.25 5.25 0.72
C ARG A 155 14.05 4.36 -0.51
N PRO A 156 15.12 3.97 -1.21
CA PRO A 156 15.05 2.90 -2.18
C PRO A 156 14.78 1.55 -1.50
N LEU A 157 14.17 0.63 -2.23
CA LEU A 157 14.07 -0.77 -1.83
C LEU A 157 15.36 -1.50 -2.21
N ASP A 158 15.78 -2.46 -1.40
CA ASP A 158 16.98 -3.29 -1.64
C ASP A 158 16.66 -4.80 -1.61
N ALA A 159 17.70 -5.62 -1.64
CA ALA A 159 17.54 -7.06 -1.66
C ALA A 159 16.84 -7.61 -0.42
N SER A 160 17.05 -7.00 0.74
CA SER A 160 16.40 -7.41 2.00
C SER A 160 14.90 -7.22 1.94
N ASP A 161 14.44 -6.08 1.39
CA ASP A 161 13.00 -5.81 1.16
C ASP A 161 12.39 -6.85 0.22
N TYR A 162 13.05 -7.15 -0.91
CA TYR A 162 12.53 -8.11 -1.90
C TYR A 162 12.47 -9.53 -1.33
N ASN A 163 13.48 -9.94 -0.58
CA ASN A 163 13.53 -11.24 0.05
C ASN A 163 12.48 -11.38 1.17
N ASP A 164 12.31 -10.33 1.99
CA ASP A 164 11.29 -10.30 3.04
C ASP A 164 9.89 -10.36 2.46
N ALA A 165 9.61 -9.60 1.40
CA ALA A 165 8.34 -9.63 0.68
C ALA A 165 8.04 -11.04 0.13
N ALA A 166 9.03 -11.69 -0.50
CA ALA A 166 8.86 -13.05 -1.02
C ALA A 166 8.55 -14.05 0.10
N ARG A 167 9.23 -13.96 1.25
CA ARG A 167 8.97 -14.83 2.41
C ARG A 167 7.56 -14.62 2.97
N THR A 168 7.09 -13.39 3.05
CA THR A 168 5.73 -13.07 3.51
C THR A 168 4.67 -13.67 2.59
N LEU A 169 4.80 -13.44 1.27
CA LEU A 169 3.84 -13.98 0.31
C LEU A 169 3.88 -15.51 0.24
N ASN A 170 5.06 -16.14 0.32
CA ASN A 170 5.16 -17.60 0.35
C ASN A 170 4.47 -18.19 1.59
N ALA A 171 4.63 -17.58 2.78
CA ALA A 171 3.93 -18.02 3.98
C ALA A 171 2.39 -17.91 3.83
N ALA A 172 1.91 -16.83 3.22
CA ALA A 172 0.49 -16.63 2.95
C ALA A 172 -0.05 -17.64 1.91
N ILE A 173 0.65 -17.84 0.79
CA ILE A 173 0.26 -18.80 -0.27
C ILE A 173 0.16 -20.23 0.28
N GLU A 174 1.06 -20.62 1.16
CA GLU A 174 0.99 -21.95 1.79
C GLU A 174 -0.22 -22.12 2.67
N LEU A 175 -0.50 -21.11 3.52
CA LEU A 175 -1.69 -21.13 4.37
C LEU A 175 -2.97 -21.20 3.52
N GLU A 176 -3.03 -20.45 2.44
CA GLU A 176 -4.16 -20.49 1.52
C GLU A 176 -4.27 -21.86 0.84
N THR A 177 -3.15 -22.43 0.39
CA THR A 177 -3.11 -23.73 -0.30
C THR A 177 -3.51 -24.88 0.64
N GLU A 178 -3.07 -24.88 1.87
CA GLU A 178 -3.44 -25.88 2.88
C GLU A 178 -4.95 -25.88 3.19
N ARG A 179 -5.62 -24.76 2.96
CA ARG A 179 -7.06 -24.57 3.18
C ARG A 179 -7.92 -24.77 1.94
N GLN A 180 -7.35 -25.24 0.81
CA GLN A 180 -8.10 -25.52 -0.41
C GLN A 180 -9.27 -26.47 -0.15
N GLY A 181 -10.50 -25.96 -0.41
CA GLY A 181 -11.78 -26.66 -0.18
C GLY A 181 -12.64 -26.06 0.92
N GLY A 182 -12.16 -25.09 1.70
CA GLY A 182 -12.93 -24.35 2.71
C GLY A 182 -13.32 -22.95 2.23
N VAL A 183 -14.45 -22.45 2.74
CA VAL A 183 -15.03 -21.12 2.39
C VAL A 183 -14.19 -19.95 2.91
N ALA A 184 -13.23 -20.16 3.80
CA ALA A 184 -12.43 -19.11 4.42
C ALA A 184 -10.97 -19.24 3.98
N GLY A 185 -10.46 -18.21 3.29
CA GLY A 185 -9.04 -18.00 3.13
C GLY A 185 -8.30 -17.82 4.47
N ILE A 186 -7.18 -17.16 4.49
CA ILE A 186 -6.44 -16.82 5.72
C ILE A 186 -7.36 -15.96 6.59
N ALA A 187 -7.59 -16.38 7.83
CA ALA A 187 -8.54 -15.71 8.72
C ALA A 187 -7.93 -14.52 9.47
N SER A 188 -6.62 -14.54 9.71
CA SER A 188 -5.91 -13.49 10.45
C SER A 188 -4.50 -13.30 9.88
N ILE A 189 -4.03 -12.06 9.91
CA ILE A 189 -2.64 -11.75 9.55
C ILE A 189 -1.63 -12.42 10.50
N ASP A 190 -2.01 -12.68 11.75
CA ASP A 190 -1.18 -13.36 12.73
C ASP A 190 -0.73 -14.74 12.25
N GLU A 191 -1.58 -15.45 11.49
CA GLU A 191 -1.24 -16.74 10.92
C GLU A 191 -0.07 -16.63 9.92
N VAL A 192 -0.07 -15.56 9.13
CA VAL A 192 1.02 -15.28 8.18
C VAL A 192 2.31 -14.97 8.94
N TRP A 193 2.22 -14.14 9.97
CA TRP A 193 3.38 -13.80 10.81
C TRP A 193 3.96 -15.04 11.50
N HIS A 194 3.12 -15.89 12.08
CA HIS A 194 3.54 -17.14 12.70
C HIS A 194 4.17 -18.11 11.69
N ARG A 195 3.54 -18.31 10.52
CA ARG A 195 4.07 -19.16 9.46
C ARG A 195 5.43 -18.67 8.96
N LYS A 196 5.57 -17.37 8.75
CA LYS A 196 6.83 -16.75 8.33
C LYS A 196 7.92 -16.95 9.39
N ALA A 197 7.61 -16.67 10.67
CA ALA A 197 8.55 -16.89 11.76
C ALA A 197 8.98 -18.35 11.88
N ALA A 198 8.05 -19.30 11.80
CA ALA A 198 8.36 -20.72 11.87
C ALA A 198 9.34 -21.15 10.76
N ARG A 199 9.24 -20.55 9.56
CA ARG A 199 10.17 -20.80 8.47
C ARG A 199 11.55 -20.18 8.66
N LEU A 200 11.58 -18.95 9.20
CA LEU A 200 12.84 -18.26 9.46
C LEU A 200 13.62 -18.90 10.61
N LEU A 201 12.93 -19.25 11.69
CA LEU A 201 13.54 -19.65 12.96
C LEU A 201 13.80 -21.16 13.08
N LYS A 202 13.17 -21.99 12.23
CA LYS A 202 13.21 -23.45 12.18
C LYS A 202 13.01 -24.17 13.52
N ASP A 203 13.76 -23.79 14.56
CA ASP A 203 13.77 -24.40 15.91
C ASP A 203 13.59 -23.32 17.00
N ALA A 204 12.57 -22.46 16.87
CA ALA A 204 12.25 -21.48 17.91
C ALA A 204 11.95 -22.23 19.25
N PRO A 205 12.59 -21.85 20.37
CA PRO A 205 12.35 -22.54 21.63
C PRO A 205 10.89 -22.40 22.07
N ALA A 206 10.30 -23.49 22.54
CA ALA A 206 8.98 -23.42 23.16
C ALA A 206 9.02 -22.46 24.37
N ASN A 207 7.91 -21.82 24.64
CA ASN A 207 7.78 -20.84 25.74
C ASN A 207 8.75 -19.65 25.63
N THR A 208 8.98 -19.18 24.43
CA THR A 208 9.73 -17.94 24.16
C THR A 208 8.98 -17.07 23.17
N VAL A 209 9.10 -15.75 23.30
CA VAL A 209 8.74 -14.81 22.25
C VAL A 209 9.96 -14.64 21.35
N CYS A 210 9.78 -14.77 20.02
CA CYS A 210 10.84 -14.50 19.06
C CYS A 210 10.29 -13.58 17.95
N LEU A 211 10.93 -12.44 17.76
CA LEU A 211 10.58 -11.46 16.74
C LEU A 211 11.74 -11.30 15.79
N PRO A 212 11.71 -11.88 14.59
CA PRO A 212 12.59 -11.45 13.51
C PRO A 212 12.23 -10.01 13.12
N VAL A 213 13.21 -9.15 13.02
CA VAL A 213 13.02 -7.73 12.66
C VAL A 213 13.94 -7.40 11.50
N LEU A 214 13.37 -6.99 10.36
CA LEU A 214 14.15 -6.62 9.19
C LEU A 214 15.11 -5.47 9.53
N LYS A 215 16.35 -5.54 9.05
CA LYS A 215 17.39 -4.52 9.28
C LYS A 215 17.18 -3.32 8.36
N VAL A 216 16.13 -2.56 8.64
CA VAL A 216 15.77 -1.33 7.91
C VAL A 216 15.51 -0.19 8.91
N PRO A 217 15.75 1.06 8.53
CA PRO A 217 15.63 2.22 9.43
C PRO A 217 14.26 2.36 10.10
N GLU A 218 13.20 1.89 9.45
CA GLU A 218 11.83 1.97 9.97
C GLU A 218 11.64 1.21 11.28
N PHE A 219 12.42 0.15 11.50
CA PHE A 219 12.32 -0.71 12.69
C PHE A 219 13.47 -0.53 13.68
N ASP A 220 14.40 0.39 13.44
CA ASP A 220 15.53 0.65 14.38
C ASP A 220 15.06 0.98 15.79
N ALA A 221 14.00 1.78 15.92
CA ALA A 221 13.43 2.15 17.23
C ALA A 221 12.93 0.93 18.02
N LEU A 222 12.34 -0.07 17.33
CA LEU A 222 11.90 -1.32 17.95
C LEU A 222 13.11 -2.11 18.48
N VAL A 223 14.15 -2.23 17.67
CA VAL A 223 15.38 -2.94 18.05
C VAL A 223 16.06 -2.27 19.22
N GLN A 224 16.17 -0.93 19.23
CA GLN A 224 16.76 -0.19 20.34
C GLN A 224 15.95 -0.34 21.63
N ALA A 225 14.62 -0.19 21.55
CA ALA A 225 13.75 -0.38 22.71
C ALA A 225 13.84 -1.80 23.28
N ALA A 226 14.03 -2.82 22.44
CA ALA A 226 14.24 -4.19 22.90
C ALA A 226 15.60 -4.36 23.60
N LYS A 227 16.67 -3.72 23.10
CA LYS A 227 18.01 -3.75 23.74
C LYS A 227 18.03 -3.11 25.14
N GLU A 228 17.14 -2.15 25.41
CA GLU A 228 17.01 -1.49 26.70
C GLU A 228 16.26 -2.33 27.73
N LYS A 229 15.58 -3.39 27.31
CA LYS A 229 14.83 -4.30 28.21
C LYS A 229 15.75 -5.41 28.74
N SER A 230 15.82 -5.57 30.04
CA SER A 230 16.66 -6.57 30.70
C SER A 230 16.23 -8.02 30.44
N ASP A 231 14.98 -8.22 30.06
CA ASP A 231 14.35 -9.51 29.76
C ASP A 231 14.36 -9.86 28.27
N CYS A 232 14.90 -8.98 27.43
CA CYS A 232 15.06 -9.20 26.00
C CYS A 232 16.52 -9.46 25.64
N ASN A 233 16.73 -10.47 24.81
CA ASN A 233 18.01 -10.71 24.12
C ASN A 233 17.85 -10.31 22.64
N VAL A 234 18.73 -9.44 22.15
CA VAL A 234 18.74 -8.98 20.75
C VAL A 234 20.02 -9.45 20.09
N THR A 235 19.90 -10.29 19.08
CA THR A 235 21.04 -10.85 18.34
C THR A 235 21.01 -10.48 16.87
N ASP A 236 22.18 -10.43 16.26
CA ASP A 236 22.37 -10.39 14.81
C ASP A 236 22.09 -11.79 14.26
N PHE A 237 20.88 -11.96 13.70
CA PHE A 237 20.40 -13.29 13.30
C PHE A 237 20.85 -13.70 11.90
N SER A 238 20.90 -12.70 11.00
CA SER A 238 21.36 -12.89 9.62
C SER A 238 21.69 -11.52 9.01
N ASP A 239 22.20 -11.50 7.79
CA ASP A 239 22.45 -10.25 7.06
C ASP A 239 21.21 -9.37 6.96
N GLU A 240 20.02 -9.97 6.95
CA GLU A 240 18.72 -9.28 6.74
C GLU A 240 17.95 -8.99 8.04
N TYR A 241 18.18 -9.76 9.13
CA TYR A 241 17.34 -9.68 10.33
C TYR A 241 18.11 -9.54 11.64
N TRP A 242 17.57 -8.72 12.52
CA TRP A 242 17.75 -8.85 13.96
C TRP A 242 16.79 -9.90 14.49
N LEU A 243 17.13 -10.54 15.61
CA LEU A 243 16.21 -11.40 16.37
C LEU A 243 16.09 -10.88 17.80
N ILE A 244 14.87 -10.51 18.20
CA ILE A 244 14.52 -10.17 19.57
C ILE A 244 13.91 -11.41 20.20
N GLN A 245 14.44 -11.83 21.36
CA GLN A 245 13.96 -13.00 22.09
C GLN A 245 13.71 -12.68 23.55
N SER A 246 12.66 -13.29 24.14
CA SER A 246 12.40 -13.25 25.57
C SER A 246 11.74 -14.54 26.06
N SER A 247 12.09 -14.99 27.25
CA SER A 247 11.40 -16.10 27.94
C SER A 247 10.15 -15.66 28.70
N GLY A 248 9.88 -14.36 28.75
CA GLY A 248 8.70 -13.75 29.36
C GLY A 248 7.93 -12.87 28.37
N PRO A 249 6.82 -12.26 28.83
CA PRO A 249 6.06 -11.33 28.01
C PRO A 249 6.89 -10.12 27.57
N ILE A 250 6.71 -9.67 26.34
CA ILE A 250 7.28 -8.42 25.84
C ILE A 250 6.15 -7.42 25.59
N GLU A 251 6.36 -6.18 25.99
CA GLU A 251 5.43 -5.09 25.72
C GLU A 251 6.15 -3.91 25.08
N PHE A 252 5.53 -3.34 24.05
CA PHE A 252 5.99 -2.11 23.38
C PHE A 252 4.87 -1.09 23.33
N GLY A 253 5.24 0.19 23.47
CA GLY A 253 4.34 1.32 23.32
C GLY A 253 4.60 2.08 22.01
N ARG A 254 3.57 2.26 21.19
CA ARG A 254 3.69 2.93 19.89
C ARG A 254 4.34 4.31 19.99
N LYS A 255 3.89 5.12 20.96
CA LYS A 255 4.42 6.49 21.15
C LYS A 255 5.88 6.49 21.61
N ALA A 256 6.25 5.53 22.47
CA ALA A 256 7.63 5.37 22.91
C ALA A 256 8.56 5.00 21.75
N LEU A 257 8.08 4.18 20.81
CA LEU A 257 8.81 3.85 19.60
C LEU A 257 8.75 4.95 18.52
N GLY A 258 7.96 6.01 18.71
CA GLY A 258 7.78 7.07 17.72
C GLY A 258 7.07 6.62 16.43
N LEU A 259 6.44 5.44 16.44
CA LEU A 259 5.86 4.85 15.23
C LEU A 259 4.55 5.51 14.84
N LYS A 260 4.38 5.75 13.54
CA LYS A 260 3.12 6.16 12.93
C LYS A 260 2.16 4.96 12.84
N PRO A 261 0.84 5.18 12.76
CA PRO A 261 -0.13 4.08 12.78
C PRO A 261 0.10 2.98 11.75
N ALA A 262 0.44 3.33 10.50
CA ALA A 262 0.65 2.34 9.45
C ALA A 262 1.83 1.39 9.78
N LEU A 263 2.96 1.93 10.24
CA LEU A 263 4.11 1.14 10.70
C LEU A 263 3.78 0.30 11.94
N TRP A 264 2.99 0.87 12.86
CA TRP A 264 2.61 0.20 14.09
C TRP A 264 1.82 -1.08 13.84
N TYR A 265 0.81 -1.00 12.97
CA TYR A 265 0.00 -2.18 12.65
C TYR A 265 0.72 -3.20 11.75
N GLY A 266 1.83 -2.82 11.12
CA GLY A 266 2.74 -3.71 10.40
C GLY A 266 3.94 -4.22 11.21
N LEU A 267 3.99 -4.01 12.53
CA LEU A 267 5.17 -4.23 13.37
C LEU A 267 5.77 -5.64 13.25
N PHE A 268 4.95 -6.64 12.96
CA PHE A 268 5.34 -8.04 12.85
C PHE A 268 5.42 -8.54 11.40
N THR A 269 5.52 -7.65 10.44
CA THR A 269 5.67 -8.03 9.01
C THR A 269 6.80 -9.04 8.79
N SER A 270 7.90 -8.94 9.55
CA SER A 270 9.02 -9.88 9.45
C SER A 270 8.78 -11.24 10.12
N GLY A 271 7.68 -11.39 10.84
CA GLY A 271 7.28 -12.62 11.52
C GLY A 271 7.15 -12.48 13.03
N LEU A 272 6.44 -13.41 13.63
CA LEU A 272 6.18 -13.48 15.07
C LEU A 272 6.13 -14.94 15.51
N HIS A 273 6.89 -15.27 16.56
CA HIS A 273 6.70 -16.47 17.37
C HIS A 273 6.35 -16.04 18.80
N GLY A 274 5.18 -16.44 19.25
CA GLY A 274 4.54 -16.01 20.50
C GLY A 274 3.09 -15.65 20.27
N LYS A 275 2.35 -15.33 21.30
CA LYS A 275 0.92 -15.01 21.25
C LYS A 275 0.69 -13.52 21.55
N ILE A 276 0.06 -12.80 20.64
CA ILE A 276 -0.42 -11.44 20.89
C ILE A 276 -1.60 -11.50 21.87
N THR A 277 -1.46 -10.87 23.02
CA THR A 277 -2.53 -10.79 24.04
C THR A 277 -3.17 -9.40 24.10
N VAL A 278 -2.43 -8.37 23.68
CA VAL A 278 -2.93 -7.01 23.47
C VAL A 278 -2.32 -6.47 22.20
N PHE A 279 -3.12 -5.88 21.32
CA PHE A 279 -2.65 -5.09 20.19
C PHE A 279 -3.70 -4.03 19.87
N ASP A 280 -3.48 -2.85 20.39
CA ASP A 280 -4.34 -1.70 20.16
C ASP A 280 -3.57 -0.52 19.54
N ARG A 281 -4.16 0.66 19.57
CA ARG A 281 -3.56 1.87 18.99
C ARG A 281 -2.24 2.28 19.67
N ASP A 282 -2.07 1.96 20.94
CA ASP A 282 -0.99 2.52 21.77
C ASP A 282 -0.03 1.47 22.31
N ILE A 283 -0.49 0.24 22.50
CA ILE A 283 0.27 -0.84 23.17
C ILE A 283 0.16 -2.15 22.39
N VAL A 284 1.25 -2.90 22.34
CA VAL A 284 1.27 -4.31 21.96
C VAL A 284 1.93 -5.12 23.06
N ARG A 285 1.32 -6.26 23.43
CA ARG A 285 1.86 -7.24 24.38
C ARG A 285 1.85 -8.63 23.75
N ILE A 286 2.99 -9.29 23.85
CA ILE A 286 3.22 -10.63 23.30
C ILE A 286 3.65 -11.53 24.45
N GLU A 287 3.09 -12.72 24.51
CA GLU A 287 3.42 -13.75 25.49
C GLU A 287 4.02 -14.97 24.78
N PRO A 288 4.85 -15.75 25.48
CA PRO A 288 5.41 -16.99 24.96
C PRO A 288 4.38 -18.00 24.47
#